data_2d085e61f0e481ae9250669147b17594
#
_entry.id   2d085e61f0e481ae9250669147b17594
#
_cell.length_a   1.000
_cell.length_b   1.000
_cell.length_c   1.000
_cell.angle_alpha   90.00
_cell.angle_beta   90.00
_cell.angle_gamma   90.00
#
_symmetry.space_group_name_H-M   'P 1'
#
loop_
_entity.id
_entity.type
_entity.pdbx_description
1 polymer ?
#
loop_
_entity_poly.entity_id
_entity_poly.type
_entity_poly.pdbx_seq_one_letter_code
_entity_poly.pdbx_strand_id
1 'polypeptide(L)'
;AKGTAGGAKLRAFVSDVDTPGYKRPENPNHFALVIGIEKYSGLPQADYAERDASAVHRHLLAMGYPERNVILLTGKDAGRAGIEKYVESWLPRNVAVDSKVLIYFSGHGAPSAESGQAYLVPWDGDPQFLETTGYPLKRLYEKLGQLKVRDIVVAMDACFSGAGGRSVIAQGTRPLVSKADVDVSG
;
A
#
# COMPACT_ATOMS: atom_id res chain seq x y z
N ALA A 1 -44.70 -17.05 19.50
CA ALA A 1 -44.35 -16.09 18.44
C ALA A 1 -42.83 -15.98 18.35
N LYS A 2 -42.23 -16.55 17.30
CA LYS A 2 -40.80 -16.43 17.02
C LYS A 2 -40.61 -15.19 16.16
N GLY A 3 -39.98 -14.14 16.71
CA GLY A 3 -39.56 -12.95 15.97
C GLY A 3 -38.32 -13.27 15.16
N THR A 4 -38.40 -13.23 13.84
CA THR A 4 -37.27 -13.24 12.91
C THR A 4 -36.62 -11.89 12.94
N ALA A 5 -35.42 -11.82 13.52
CA ALA A 5 -34.54 -10.63 13.39
C ALA A 5 -34.07 -10.53 11.93
N GLY A 6 -34.67 -9.62 11.18
CA GLY A 6 -34.22 -9.26 9.84
C GLY A 6 -32.84 -8.57 9.91
N GLY A 7 -31.80 -9.26 9.45
CA GLY A 7 -30.50 -8.68 9.31
C GLY A 7 -30.55 -7.52 8.30
N ALA A 8 -30.31 -6.30 8.78
CA ALA A 8 -30.16 -5.14 7.92
C ALA A 8 -28.93 -5.37 7.01
N LYS A 9 -29.18 -5.56 5.71
CA LYS A 9 -28.11 -5.51 4.71
C LYS A 9 -27.51 -4.10 4.75
N LEU A 10 -26.30 -3.97 5.25
CA LEU A 10 -25.51 -2.77 5.11
C LEU A 10 -25.41 -2.47 3.60
N ARG A 11 -26.07 -1.42 3.15
CA ARG A 11 -25.88 -0.90 1.80
C ARG A 11 -24.41 -0.43 1.73
N ALA A 12 -23.64 -1.03 0.81
CA ALA A 12 -22.33 -0.50 0.49
C ALA A 12 -22.51 0.98 0.11
N PHE A 13 -22.01 1.87 0.94
CA PHE A 13 -21.93 3.30 0.59
C PHE A 13 -20.99 3.42 -0.60
N VAL A 14 -21.54 3.63 -1.78
CA VAL A 14 -20.77 4.06 -2.94
C VAL A 14 -20.59 5.56 -2.77
N SER A 15 -19.38 5.97 -2.38
CA SER A 15 -19.00 7.38 -2.35
C SER A 15 -18.76 7.84 -3.79
N ASP A 16 -19.29 8.99 -4.18
CA ASP A 16 -18.99 9.64 -5.46
C ASP A 16 -17.49 10.01 -5.57
N VAL A 17 -16.79 10.14 -4.43
CA VAL A 17 -15.32 10.31 -4.37
C VAL A 17 -14.56 9.12 -4.96
N ASP A 18 -15.14 7.92 -4.98
CA ASP A 18 -14.50 6.72 -5.53
C ASP A 18 -14.47 6.71 -7.08
N THR A 19 -15.21 7.63 -7.72
CA THR A 19 -15.34 7.69 -9.18
C THR A 19 -14.89 9.05 -9.69
N PRO A 20 -13.80 9.15 -10.47
CA PRO A 20 -13.34 10.42 -10.99
C PRO A 20 -14.35 11.04 -11.98
N GLY A 21 -14.76 12.29 -11.70
CA GLY A 21 -15.60 13.09 -12.58
C GLY A 21 -14.81 13.88 -13.64
N TYR A 22 -13.54 13.55 -13.87
CA TYR A 22 -12.63 14.25 -14.77
C TYR A 22 -11.76 13.25 -15.56
N LYS A 23 -11.21 13.73 -16.69
CA LYS A 23 -10.22 12.98 -17.48
C LYS A 23 -9.19 13.95 -18.04
N ARG A 24 -7.91 13.64 -17.88
CA ARG A 24 -6.78 14.39 -18.43
C ARG A 24 -6.10 13.60 -19.55
N PRO A 25 -5.43 14.28 -20.50
CA PRO A 25 -4.60 13.61 -21.50
C PRO A 25 -3.52 12.74 -20.81
N GLU A 26 -3.21 11.60 -21.43
CA GLU A 26 -2.15 10.72 -20.95
C GLU A 26 -0.78 11.40 -21.00
N ASN A 27 0.00 11.21 -19.95
CA ASN A 27 1.41 11.55 -19.91
C ASN A 27 2.24 10.25 -19.82
N PRO A 28 3.02 9.90 -20.87
CA PRO A 28 3.76 8.65 -20.91
C PRO A 28 4.81 8.50 -19.81
N ASN A 29 5.20 9.61 -19.17
CA ASN A 29 6.21 9.65 -18.11
C ASN A 29 5.62 9.54 -16.69
N HIS A 30 4.32 9.25 -16.56
CA HIS A 30 3.67 8.99 -15.29
C HIS A 30 3.59 7.50 -15.02
N PHE A 31 4.11 7.06 -13.86
CA PHE A 31 4.15 5.67 -13.41
C PHE A 31 3.54 5.54 -12.02
N ALA A 32 2.86 4.45 -11.74
CA ALA A 32 2.37 4.18 -10.41
C ALA A 32 2.40 2.70 -10.05
N LEU A 33 2.65 2.43 -8.77
CA LEU A 33 2.45 1.14 -8.14
C LEU A 33 1.42 1.33 -7.02
N VAL A 34 0.27 0.71 -7.18
CA VAL A 34 -0.87 0.79 -6.27
C VAL A 34 -1.04 -0.58 -5.62
N ILE A 35 -0.94 -0.65 -4.31
CA ILE A 35 -0.99 -1.89 -3.54
C ILE A 35 -2.15 -1.78 -2.54
N GLY A 36 -3.10 -2.71 -2.61
CA GLY A 36 -4.19 -2.84 -1.66
C GLY A 36 -4.31 -4.27 -1.17
N ILE A 37 -4.19 -4.51 0.13
CA ILE A 37 -4.25 -5.84 0.72
C ILE A 37 -5.32 -5.83 1.81
N GLU A 38 -6.52 -6.31 1.45
CA GLU A 38 -7.63 -6.42 2.39
C GLU A 38 -7.64 -7.78 3.08
N LYS A 39 -7.51 -8.87 2.30
CA LYS A 39 -7.55 -10.24 2.79
C LYS A 39 -6.16 -10.85 2.75
N TYR A 40 -5.66 -11.23 3.91
CA TYR A 40 -4.35 -11.85 4.08
C TYR A 40 -4.47 -13.38 4.18
N SER A 41 -3.36 -14.10 3.95
CA SER A 41 -3.33 -15.56 4.06
C SER A 41 -3.47 -16.06 5.50
N GLY A 42 -3.08 -15.28 6.50
CA GLY A 42 -3.04 -15.68 7.91
C GLY A 42 -3.29 -14.56 8.92
N LEU A 43 -3.79 -13.39 8.49
CA LEU A 43 -4.00 -12.23 9.33
C LEU A 43 -5.46 -11.74 9.27
N PRO A 44 -5.90 -10.94 10.25
CA PRO A 44 -7.16 -10.22 10.16
C PRO A 44 -7.23 -9.36 8.90
N GLN A 45 -8.44 -9.06 8.44
CA GLN A 45 -8.64 -8.19 7.29
C GLN A 45 -8.24 -6.74 7.61
N ALA A 46 -7.71 -6.05 6.60
CA ALA A 46 -7.57 -4.59 6.58
C ALA A 46 -8.73 -4.03 5.76
N ASP A 47 -9.84 -3.72 6.44
CA ASP A 47 -11.10 -3.35 5.79
C ASP A 47 -10.91 -2.21 4.77
N TYR A 48 -11.52 -2.38 3.60
CA TYR A 48 -11.54 -1.43 2.48
C TYR A 48 -10.21 -1.21 1.73
N ALA A 49 -9.11 -1.88 2.11
CA ALA A 49 -7.81 -1.63 1.50
C ALA A 49 -7.78 -1.88 -0.02
N GLU A 50 -8.43 -2.94 -0.50
CA GLU A 50 -8.51 -3.24 -1.94
C GLU A 50 -9.47 -2.28 -2.66
N ARG A 51 -10.53 -1.83 -2.00
CA ARG A 51 -11.45 -0.82 -2.54
C ARG A 51 -10.75 0.52 -2.69
N ASP A 52 -10.00 0.95 -1.68
CA ASP A 52 -9.26 2.21 -1.68
C ASP A 52 -8.19 2.20 -2.78
N ALA A 53 -7.42 1.11 -2.88
CA ALA A 53 -6.45 0.92 -3.96
C ALA A 53 -7.10 0.97 -5.35
N SER A 54 -8.27 0.35 -5.51
CA SER A 54 -9.03 0.38 -6.76
C SER A 54 -9.55 1.78 -7.09
N ALA A 55 -9.94 2.57 -6.08
CA ALA A 55 -10.34 3.96 -6.28
C ALA A 55 -9.14 4.82 -6.71
N VAL A 56 -8.00 4.70 -6.01
CA VAL A 56 -6.75 5.39 -6.37
C VAL A 56 -6.33 5.04 -7.80
N HIS A 57 -6.38 3.76 -8.18
CA HIS A 57 -6.08 3.32 -9.55
C HIS A 57 -6.95 4.05 -10.58
N ARG A 58 -8.28 4.09 -10.38
CA ARG A 58 -9.19 4.81 -11.30
C ARG A 58 -8.87 6.30 -11.39
N HIS A 59 -8.56 6.94 -10.26
CA HIS A 59 -8.18 8.36 -10.22
C HIS A 59 -6.87 8.61 -10.97
N LEU A 60 -5.87 7.74 -10.83
CA LEU A 60 -4.60 7.87 -11.56
C LEU A 60 -4.82 7.79 -13.08
N LEU A 61 -5.62 6.85 -13.56
CA LEU A 61 -5.99 6.79 -14.99
C LEU A 61 -6.68 8.08 -15.46
N ALA A 62 -7.63 8.59 -14.66
CA ALA A 62 -8.31 9.86 -14.96
C ALA A 62 -7.37 11.07 -14.91
N MET A 63 -6.33 11.03 -14.10
CA MET A 63 -5.27 12.04 -14.02
C MET A 63 -4.26 11.97 -15.18
N GLY A 64 -4.41 11.01 -16.08
CA GLY A 64 -3.56 10.85 -17.26
C GLY A 64 -2.35 9.94 -17.06
N TYR A 65 -2.34 9.11 -16.05
CA TYR A 65 -1.39 7.99 -15.98
C TYR A 65 -1.81 6.94 -17.03
N PRO A 66 -0.93 6.51 -17.94
CA PRO A 66 -1.27 5.46 -18.89
C PRO A 66 -1.54 4.14 -18.17
N GLU A 67 -2.56 3.40 -18.58
CA GLU A 67 -2.91 2.12 -17.96
C GLU A 67 -1.73 1.13 -17.91
N ARG A 68 -0.92 1.08 -18.97
CA ARG A 68 0.31 0.27 -19.03
C ARG A 68 1.37 0.63 -18.00
N ASN A 69 1.31 1.84 -17.44
CA ASN A 69 2.26 2.36 -16.45
C ASN A 69 1.69 2.35 -15.02
N VAL A 70 0.47 1.85 -14.81
CA VAL A 70 -0.15 1.76 -13.50
C VAL A 70 -0.33 0.29 -13.13
N ILE A 71 0.44 -0.16 -12.15
CA ILE A 71 0.37 -1.52 -11.65
C ILE A 71 -0.53 -1.52 -10.41
N LEU A 72 -1.58 -2.33 -10.44
CA LEU A 72 -2.46 -2.58 -9.30
C LEU A 72 -2.18 -3.99 -8.77
N LEU A 73 -1.71 -4.07 -7.52
CA LEU A 73 -1.50 -5.33 -6.80
C LEU A 73 -2.55 -5.49 -5.71
N THR A 74 -3.30 -6.57 -5.75
CA THR A 74 -4.29 -6.94 -4.73
C THR A 74 -4.21 -8.43 -4.43
N GLY A 75 -4.73 -8.85 -3.26
CA GLY A 75 -4.72 -10.25 -2.86
C GLY A 75 -3.35 -10.90 -3.03
N LYS A 76 -3.30 -12.08 -3.63
CA LYS A 76 -2.07 -12.88 -3.80
C LYS A 76 -0.98 -12.20 -4.62
N ASP A 77 -1.37 -11.33 -5.55
CA ASP A 77 -0.39 -10.60 -6.39
C ASP A 77 0.38 -9.56 -5.56
N ALA A 78 -0.17 -9.14 -4.41
CA ALA A 78 0.49 -8.28 -3.43
C ALA A 78 1.31 -9.06 -2.39
N GLY A 79 1.75 -10.26 -2.69
CA GLY A 79 2.74 -11.00 -1.90
C GLY A 79 4.11 -10.33 -1.97
N ARG A 80 5.02 -10.73 -1.07
CA ARG A 80 6.37 -10.14 -0.99
C ARG A 80 7.09 -10.13 -2.33
N ALA A 81 7.10 -11.26 -3.03
CA ALA A 81 7.74 -11.37 -4.35
C ALA A 81 7.11 -10.42 -5.40
N GLY A 82 5.80 -10.19 -5.33
CA GLY A 82 5.10 -9.24 -6.18
C GLY A 82 5.57 -7.81 -5.92
N ILE A 83 5.63 -7.39 -4.65
CA ILE A 83 6.12 -6.07 -4.26
C ILE A 83 7.57 -5.87 -4.70
N GLU A 84 8.47 -6.82 -4.39
CA GLU A 84 9.89 -6.78 -4.79
C GLU A 84 10.04 -6.67 -6.31
N LYS A 85 9.31 -7.48 -7.07
CA LYS A 85 9.33 -7.46 -8.54
C LYS A 85 9.05 -6.07 -9.10
N TYR A 86 8.00 -5.42 -8.62
CA TYR A 86 7.58 -4.14 -9.18
C TYR A 86 8.42 -2.97 -8.69
N VAL A 87 8.77 -2.92 -7.40
CA VAL A 87 9.63 -1.86 -6.84
C VAL A 87 11.07 -1.96 -7.34
N GLU A 88 11.64 -3.17 -7.36
CA GLU A 88 13.08 -3.35 -7.54
C GLU A 88 13.51 -3.75 -8.95
N SER A 89 12.55 -4.17 -9.77
CA SER A 89 12.85 -4.61 -11.13
C SER A 89 12.06 -3.86 -12.19
N TRP A 90 10.76 -3.73 -12.01
CA TRP A 90 9.92 -3.10 -13.03
C TRP A 90 10.11 -1.58 -13.06
N LEU A 91 10.00 -0.88 -11.93
CA LEU A 91 10.19 0.57 -11.89
C LEU A 91 11.54 0.99 -12.48
N PRO A 92 12.70 0.45 -12.04
CA PRO A 92 14.00 0.88 -12.58
C PRO A 92 14.17 0.67 -14.09
N ARG A 93 13.43 -0.28 -14.68
CA ARG A 93 13.52 -0.59 -16.11
C ARG A 93 12.62 0.27 -16.99
N ASN A 94 11.62 0.93 -16.40
CA ASN A 94 10.59 1.62 -17.18
C ASN A 94 10.60 3.15 -16.99
N VAL A 95 11.14 3.63 -15.86
CA VAL A 95 11.18 5.08 -15.57
C VAL A 95 12.41 5.75 -16.19
N ALA A 96 12.27 7.06 -16.49
CA ALA A 96 13.32 7.92 -16.99
C ALA A 96 13.44 9.20 -16.14
N VAL A 97 14.40 10.07 -16.43
CA VAL A 97 14.73 11.27 -15.61
C VAL A 97 13.54 12.22 -15.44
N ASP A 98 12.68 12.31 -16.43
CA ASP A 98 11.50 13.17 -16.43
C ASP A 98 10.23 12.48 -15.90
N SER A 99 10.36 11.22 -15.46
CA SER A 99 9.23 10.45 -14.92
C SER A 99 8.76 10.99 -13.57
N LYS A 100 7.45 10.85 -13.34
CA LYS A 100 6.81 10.94 -12.03
C LYS A 100 6.38 9.56 -11.57
N VAL A 101 6.72 9.22 -10.35
CA VAL A 101 6.38 7.93 -9.75
C VAL A 101 5.46 8.14 -8.56
N LEU A 102 4.35 7.41 -8.50
CA LEU A 102 3.48 7.36 -7.34
C LEU A 102 3.44 5.94 -6.80
N ILE A 103 3.72 5.81 -5.50
CA ILE A 103 3.53 4.56 -4.75
C ILE A 103 2.36 4.77 -3.80
N TYR A 104 1.38 3.90 -3.88
CA TYR A 104 0.28 3.84 -2.93
C TYR A 104 0.25 2.48 -2.25
N PHE A 105 0.07 2.47 -0.94
CA PHE A 105 -0.11 1.26 -0.15
C PHE A 105 -1.27 1.41 0.82
N SER A 106 -2.20 0.48 0.82
CA SER A 106 -3.25 0.34 1.82
C SER A 106 -3.28 -1.10 2.33
N GLY A 107 -3.10 -1.28 3.65
CA GLY A 107 -3.00 -2.59 4.28
C GLY A 107 -2.32 -2.54 5.64
N HIS A 108 -1.89 -3.70 6.13
CA HIS A 108 -1.22 -3.79 7.41
C HIS A 108 0.23 -3.30 7.34
N GLY A 109 0.62 -2.53 8.36
CA GLY A 109 2.00 -2.24 8.71
C GLY A 109 2.35 -2.85 10.05
N ALA A 110 3.62 -3.18 10.27
CA ALA A 110 4.08 -3.69 11.55
C ALA A 110 5.52 -3.26 11.85
N PRO A 111 5.85 -2.90 13.10
CA PRO A 111 7.22 -2.77 13.55
C PRO A 111 7.78 -4.16 13.89
N SER A 112 9.04 -4.41 13.54
CA SER A 112 9.76 -5.56 14.07
C SER A 112 10.03 -5.40 15.56
N ALA A 113 9.81 -6.46 16.32
CA ALA A 113 10.10 -6.48 17.75
C ALA A 113 11.60 -6.45 18.04
N GLU A 114 12.41 -7.00 17.13
CA GLU A 114 13.86 -7.13 17.31
C GLU A 114 14.59 -5.86 16.89
N SER A 115 14.29 -5.34 15.70
CA SER A 115 15.02 -4.23 15.09
C SER A 115 14.33 -2.88 15.25
N GLY A 116 13.05 -2.83 15.62
CA GLY A 116 12.23 -1.63 15.61
C GLY A 116 11.92 -1.08 14.19
N GLN A 117 12.39 -1.75 13.15
CA GLN A 117 12.13 -1.32 11.77
C GLN A 117 10.66 -1.50 11.40
N ALA A 118 10.15 -0.58 10.59
CA ALA A 118 8.80 -0.67 10.03
C ALA A 118 8.77 -1.52 8.76
N TYR A 119 7.75 -2.35 8.65
CA TYR A 119 7.52 -3.23 7.50
C TYR A 119 6.13 -3.02 6.93
N LEU A 120 6.02 -2.99 5.62
CA LEU A 120 4.77 -3.29 4.94
C LEU A 120 4.56 -4.81 5.06
N VAL A 121 3.35 -5.23 5.43
CA VAL A 121 3.01 -6.64 5.53
C VAL A 121 2.41 -7.09 4.20
N PRO A 122 3.10 -7.94 3.42
CA PRO A 122 2.56 -8.48 2.18
C PRO A 122 1.40 -9.45 2.42
N TRP A 123 0.70 -9.85 1.37
CA TRP A 123 -0.41 -10.82 1.47
C TRP A 123 -0.03 -12.13 2.18
N ASP A 124 1.19 -12.61 1.97
CA ASP A 124 1.81 -13.80 2.56
C ASP A 124 2.68 -13.49 3.79
N GLY A 125 2.58 -12.27 4.33
CA GLY A 125 3.38 -11.82 5.46
C GLY A 125 2.97 -12.49 6.77
N ASP A 126 3.99 -12.79 7.61
CA ASP A 126 3.82 -13.31 8.96
C ASP A 126 4.45 -12.31 9.96
N PRO A 127 3.64 -11.72 10.86
CA PRO A 127 4.15 -10.75 11.85
C PRO A 127 5.17 -11.32 12.83
N GLN A 128 5.22 -12.64 13.00
CA GLN A 128 6.22 -13.30 13.85
C GLN A 128 7.59 -13.43 13.15
N PHE A 129 7.61 -13.30 11.81
CA PHE A 129 8.80 -13.48 10.97
C PHE A 129 8.94 -12.32 9.97
N LEU A 130 8.77 -11.07 10.46
CA LEU A 130 8.78 -9.86 9.60
C LEU A 130 10.08 -9.68 8.83
N GLU A 131 11.22 -10.05 9.41
CA GLU A 131 12.53 -9.92 8.78
C GLU A 131 12.61 -10.74 7.47
N THR A 132 11.89 -11.84 7.40
CA THR A 132 11.88 -12.74 6.24
C THR A 132 10.65 -12.60 5.37
N THR A 133 9.50 -12.25 5.93
CA THR A 133 8.21 -12.23 5.23
C THR A 133 7.69 -10.83 4.94
N GLY A 134 8.08 -9.83 5.73
CA GLY A 134 7.73 -8.43 5.56
C GLY A 134 8.55 -7.74 4.48
N TYR A 135 8.05 -6.63 3.95
CA TYR A 135 8.83 -5.75 3.07
C TYR A 135 9.29 -4.52 3.84
N PRO A 136 10.61 -4.37 4.12
CA PRO A 136 11.10 -3.28 4.97
C PRO A 136 10.80 -1.91 4.35
N LEU A 137 10.22 -1.00 5.12
CA LEU A 137 9.94 0.36 4.66
C LEU A 137 11.23 1.11 4.29
N LYS A 138 12.30 0.90 5.06
CA LYS A 138 13.64 1.42 4.75
C LYS A 138 14.11 0.98 3.36
N ARG A 139 13.97 -0.31 3.04
CA ARG A 139 14.34 -0.85 1.72
C ARG A 139 13.51 -0.21 0.59
N LEU A 140 12.20 0.03 0.83
CA LEU A 140 11.37 0.74 -0.13
C LEU A 140 11.98 2.11 -0.46
N TYR A 141 12.26 2.93 0.56
CA TYR A 141 12.84 4.27 0.36
C TYR A 141 14.23 4.23 -0.27
N GLU A 142 15.08 3.29 0.12
CA GLU A 142 16.40 3.10 -0.51
C GLU A 142 16.27 2.78 -2.00
N LYS A 143 15.36 1.89 -2.39
CA LYS A 143 15.13 1.53 -3.80
C LYS A 143 14.52 2.67 -4.60
N LEU A 144 13.57 3.39 -4.03
CA LEU A 144 13.00 4.57 -4.66
C LEU A 144 14.03 5.70 -4.80
N GLY A 145 14.86 5.93 -3.79
CA GLY A 145 15.93 6.93 -3.84
C GLY A 145 17.02 6.66 -4.87
N GLN A 146 17.15 5.41 -5.35
CA GLN A 146 18.08 5.05 -6.43
C GLN A 146 17.50 5.37 -7.82
N LEU A 147 16.19 5.62 -7.93
CA LEU A 147 15.56 5.98 -9.20
C LEU A 147 15.97 7.39 -9.60
N LYS A 148 16.50 7.54 -10.82
CA LYS A 148 16.78 8.85 -11.40
C LYS A 148 15.52 9.38 -12.08
N VAL A 149 14.61 9.93 -11.29
CA VAL A 149 13.31 10.45 -11.75
C VAL A 149 13.08 11.86 -11.24
N ARG A 150 12.11 12.57 -11.82
CA ARG A 150 11.80 13.96 -11.44
C ARG A 150 11.14 14.06 -10.07
N ASP A 151 10.09 13.24 -9.84
CA ASP A 151 9.28 13.31 -8.63
C ASP A 151 8.90 11.91 -8.18
N ILE A 152 8.92 11.67 -6.86
CA ILE A 152 8.38 10.46 -6.23
C ILE A 152 7.41 10.88 -5.15
N VAL A 153 6.20 10.34 -5.20
CA VAL A 153 5.19 10.49 -4.15
C VAL A 153 4.91 9.12 -3.54
N VAL A 154 5.00 9.02 -2.22
CA VAL A 154 4.64 7.81 -1.47
C VAL A 154 3.47 8.16 -0.56
N ALA A 155 2.33 7.51 -0.78
CA ALA A 155 1.13 7.64 0.04
C ALA A 155 0.81 6.30 0.69
N MET A 156 0.67 6.29 2.02
CA MET A 156 0.45 5.07 2.79
C MET A 156 -0.73 5.22 3.73
N ASP A 157 -1.61 4.23 3.70
CA ASP A 157 -2.67 4.03 4.65
C ASP A 157 -2.40 2.72 5.42
N ALA A 158 -1.47 2.81 6.37
CA ALA A 158 -1.02 1.71 7.20
C ALA A 158 -0.60 2.21 8.59
N CYS A 159 -0.88 1.42 9.64
CA CYS A 159 -0.48 1.75 11.01
C CYS A 159 0.74 0.95 11.41
N PHE A 160 1.79 1.63 11.87
CA PHE A 160 3.04 1.03 12.33
C PHE A 160 3.22 1.08 13.86
N SER A 161 2.26 1.68 14.59
CA SER A 161 2.37 1.92 16.05
C SER A 161 1.73 0.84 16.93
N GLY A 162 1.11 -0.17 16.35
CA GLY A 162 0.34 -1.17 17.10
C GLY A 162 -0.98 -0.68 17.68
N ALA A 163 -1.33 0.59 17.50
CA ALA A 163 -2.60 1.17 17.89
C ALA A 163 -3.40 1.46 16.61
N GLY A 164 -4.47 0.72 16.38
CA GLY A 164 -5.37 0.90 15.25
C GLY A 164 -5.63 -0.37 14.44
N GLY A 165 -6.72 -0.37 13.67
CA GLY A 165 -7.23 -1.55 12.96
C GLY A 165 -6.36 -2.07 11.82
N ARG A 166 -5.30 -1.33 11.40
CA ARG A 166 -4.38 -1.71 10.30
C ARG A 166 -2.96 -2.00 10.79
N SER A 167 -2.75 -2.13 12.10
CA SER A 167 -1.46 -2.53 12.67
C SER A 167 -1.53 -3.96 13.18
N VAL A 168 -0.54 -4.77 12.81
CA VAL A 168 -0.36 -6.13 13.32
C VAL A 168 0.96 -6.19 14.10
N ILE A 169 0.86 -6.67 15.33
CA ILE A 169 2.02 -6.86 16.20
C ILE A 169 2.01 -8.30 16.66
N ALA A 170 3.17 -8.96 16.60
CA ALA A 170 3.33 -10.30 17.14
C ALA A 170 2.99 -10.33 18.63
N GLN A 171 2.33 -11.40 19.09
CA GLN A 171 1.99 -11.56 20.51
C GLN A 171 3.24 -11.49 21.39
N GLY A 172 3.17 -10.68 22.47
CA GLY A 172 4.27 -10.51 23.40
C GLY A 172 5.20 -9.33 23.11
N THR A 173 4.99 -8.58 22.01
CA THR A 173 5.75 -7.37 21.73
C THR A 173 5.08 -6.14 22.34
N ARG A 174 5.89 -5.20 22.84
CA ARG A 174 5.39 -3.89 23.28
C ARG A 174 5.26 -2.96 22.08
N PRO A 175 4.17 -2.21 21.93
CA PRO A 175 4.06 -1.22 20.85
C PRO A 175 5.17 -0.16 21.02
N LEU A 176 5.99 -0.03 19.98
CA LEU A 176 6.97 1.04 19.89
C LEU A 176 6.27 2.26 19.27
N VAL A 177 6.08 3.30 20.08
CA VAL A 177 5.69 4.62 19.57
C VAL A 177 6.96 5.26 19.00
N SER A 178 7.26 5.01 17.73
CA SER A 178 8.27 5.77 17.01
C SER A 178 7.63 7.02 16.42
N LYS A 179 7.96 8.20 16.94
CA LYS A 179 7.82 9.44 16.17
C LYS A 179 8.88 9.37 15.08
N ALA A 180 8.48 9.12 13.86
CA ALA A 180 9.34 9.37 12.71
C ALA A 180 9.33 10.90 12.49
N ASP A 181 10.32 11.59 13.00
CA ASP A 181 10.65 12.93 12.51
C ASP A 181 11.28 12.72 11.12
N VAL A 182 10.47 12.95 10.10
CA VAL A 182 10.98 13.05 8.72
C VAL A 182 11.58 14.43 8.59
N ASP A 183 12.90 14.51 8.74
CA ASP A 183 13.65 15.74 8.41
C ASP A 183 13.65 15.87 6.88
N VAL A 184 12.82 16.77 6.36
CA VAL A 184 12.76 17.16 4.94
C VAL A 184 13.63 18.41 4.72
N SER A 185 14.83 18.45 5.25
CA SER A 185 15.81 19.48 4.95
C SER A 185 16.86 18.92 4.00
N GLY A 186 16.68 19.19 2.69
CA GLY A 186 17.61 18.91 1.62
C GLY A 186 17.20 19.64 0.37
#